data_93ff138980c4a60c5c9c0040fa891170
#
_entry.id   93ff138980c4a60c5c9c0040fa891170
#
_cell.length_a   1.000
_cell.length_b   1.000
_cell.length_c   1.000
_cell.angle_alpha   90.00
_cell.angle_beta   90.00
_cell.angle_gamma   90.00
#
_symmetry.space_group_name_H-M   'P 1'
#
loop_
_entity.id
_entity.type
_entity.pdbx_description
1 polymer ?
#
loop_
_entity_poly.entity_id
_entity_poly.type
_entity_poly.pdbx_seq_one_letter_code
_entity_poly.pdbx_strand_id
1 'polypeptide(L)'
;LPFGERVTKIYAESKEVHNQYFDFSLPQSGIKSDTPFWAGPAVFNALRCESLLDAVETVIGNEIFSNPIQHVRIKVPESEAPRDENGLVKFGATPWHQDAGVATKEVDNTNMLTVWFPLMDASEENGCLQVVLGSHVGKVLTHCPGFNPKTGELVQGLNAGGLQIPTTLFESDDAMAVPMKKGDALFLTKKTVHSALPNISDKIRWSFDLRYQPIGEPTGRDIFPGFVARSKKNPEDVLYDPQIWHDMWKDTRDNLAKEEQFAFNRWDGEDPACA
;
A
#
# COMPACT_ATOMS: atom_id res chain seq x y z
N LEU A 1 -1.76 24.27 -14.08
CA LEU A 1 -2.76 23.19 -13.96
C LEU A 1 -2.74 22.64 -12.55
N PRO A 2 -3.88 22.27 -11.95
CA PRO A 2 -3.97 21.47 -10.73
C PRO A 2 -3.15 20.18 -10.85
N PHE A 3 -2.70 19.64 -9.71
CA PHE A 3 -1.81 18.47 -9.68
C PHE A 3 -2.36 17.28 -10.49
N GLY A 4 -3.60 16.89 -10.26
CA GLY A 4 -4.22 15.76 -10.96
C GLY A 4 -4.30 15.95 -12.49
N GLU A 5 -4.58 17.17 -12.95
CA GLU A 5 -4.59 17.49 -14.38
C GLU A 5 -3.18 17.41 -14.99
N ARG A 6 -2.15 17.84 -14.25
CA ARG A 6 -0.75 17.73 -14.70
C ARG A 6 -0.34 16.27 -14.89
N VAL A 7 -0.65 15.41 -13.92
CA VAL A 7 -0.32 13.99 -13.99
C VAL A 7 -1.06 13.31 -15.13
N THR A 8 -2.36 13.57 -15.29
CA THR A 8 -3.16 13.04 -16.40
C THR A 8 -2.57 13.48 -17.75
N LYS A 9 -2.16 14.75 -17.86
CA LYS A 9 -1.53 15.25 -19.09
C LYS A 9 -0.20 14.59 -19.38
N ILE A 10 0.67 14.46 -18.37
CA ILE A 10 1.96 13.77 -18.51
C ILE A 10 1.74 12.33 -18.98
N TYR A 11 0.79 11.61 -18.38
CA TYR A 11 0.46 10.26 -18.81
C TYR A 11 -0.07 10.21 -20.24
N ALA A 12 -0.98 11.11 -20.61
CA ALA A 12 -1.53 11.18 -21.96
C ALA A 12 -0.44 11.41 -23.04
N GLU A 13 0.60 12.16 -22.69
CA GLU A 13 1.72 12.47 -23.58
C GLU A 13 2.76 11.35 -23.64
N SER A 14 3.15 10.78 -22.49
CA SER A 14 4.23 9.80 -22.41
C SER A 14 3.77 8.35 -22.51
N LYS A 15 2.53 8.06 -22.08
CA LYS A 15 1.99 6.71 -21.84
C LYS A 15 2.84 5.88 -20.86
N GLU A 16 3.73 6.54 -20.14
CA GLU A 16 4.63 5.92 -19.17
C GLU A 16 4.13 6.16 -17.75
N VAL A 17 3.45 5.18 -17.19
CA VAL A 17 3.19 5.11 -15.76
C VAL A 17 3.82 3.81 -15.26
N HIS A 18 4.92 3.96 -14.56
CA HIS A 18 5.57 2.84 -13.91
C HIS A 18 5.33 2.95 -12.40
N ASN A 19 4.72 1.93 -11.78
CA ASN A 19 4.55 1.89 -10.33
C ASN A 19 5.87 2.13 -9.61
N GLN A 20 6.95 1.58 -10.13
CA GLN A 20 8.28 1.75 -9.57
C GLN A 20 8.78 3.21 -9.53
N TYR A 21 8.21 4.12 -10.29
CA TYR A 21 8.55 5.55 -10.22
C TYR A 21 7.81 6.29 -9.11
N PHE A 22 6.85 5.63 -8.46
CA PHE A 22 5.96 6.28 -7.51
C PHE A 22 5.80 5.49 -6.22
N ASP A 23 6.15 4.21 -6.22
CA ASP A 23 6.30 3.45 -4.99
C ASP A 23 7.70 3.72 -4.42
N PHE A 24 7.76 4.20 -3.19
CA PHE A 24 9.03 4.57 -2.55
C PHE A 24 9.67 3.43 -1.79
N SER A 25 9.02 2.29 -1.73
CA SER A 25 9.57 1.06 -1.17
C SER A 25 10.25 0.19 -2.23
N LEU A 26 11.10 -0.72 -1.76
CA LEU A 26 11.65 -1.77 -2.61
C LEU A 26 10.61 -2.87 -2.87
N PRO A 27 10.69 -3.59 -4.00
CA PRO A 27 9.87 -4.77 -4.23
C PRO A 27 10.16 -5.86 -3.20
N GLN A 28 9.27 -6.82 -3.05
CA GLN A 28 9.41 -7.89 -2.05
C GLN A 28 10.48 -8.94 -2.42
N SER A 29 10.85 -9.01 -3.69
CA SER A 29 11.86 -9.94 -4.21
C SER A 29 12.44 -9.42 -5.53
N GLY A 30 13.51 -10.03 -5.99
CA GLY A 30 14.17 -9.66 -7.24
C GLY A 30 14.91 -8.31 -7.17
N ILE A 31 15.31 -7.89 -5.97
CA ILE A 31 16.03 -6.64 -5.73
C ILE A 31 17.46 -6.77 -6.31
N LYS A 32 17.84 -5.79 -7.11
CA LYS A 32 19.19 -5.64 -7.68
C LYS A 32 19.80 -4.32 -7.20
N SER A 33 21.10 -4.16 -7.38
CA SER A 33 21.83 -2.93 -7.00
C SER A 33 21.33 -1.67 -7.71
N ASP A 34 20.67 -1.83 -8.86
CA ASP A 34 20.08 -0.77 -9.67
C ASP A 34 18.54 -0.70 -9.55
N THR A 35 17.92 -1.51 -8.67
CA THR A 35 16.49 -1.44 -8.42
C THR A 35 16.10 -0.04 -7.96
N PRO A 36 15.20 0.67 -8.67
CA PRO A 36 14.81 2.01 -8.30
C PRO A 36 13.95 2.01 -7.02
N PHE A 37 14.09 3.08 -6.23
CA PHE A 37 13.24 3.41 -5.10
C PHE A 37 13.16 4.93 -4.95
N TRP A 38 12.12 5.44 -4.30
CA TRP A 38 11.80 6.87 -4.31
C TRP A 38 11.65 7.45 -2.91
N ALA A 39 12.55 7.11 -2.01
CA ALA A 39 12.63 7.65 -0.66
C ALA A 39 13.18 9.09 -0.67
N GLY A 40 12.43 10.01 -1.26
CA GLY A 40 12.81 11.42 -1.38
C GLY A 40 12.22 12.31 -0.29
N PRO A 41 12.69 13.57 -0.17
CA PRO A 41 12.29 14.47 0.91
C PRO A 41 10.81 14.83 0.90
N ALA A 42 10.16 14.89 -0.26
CA ALA A 42 8.73 15.20 -0.35
C ALA A 42 7.87 14.08 0.27
N VAL A 43 8.23 12.81 0.03
CA VAL A 43 7.55 11.66 0.63
C VAL A 43 7.84 11.58 2.12
N PHE A 44 9.09 11.76 2.52
CA PHE A 44 9.47 11.80 3.93
C PHE A 44 8.68 12.88 4.71
N ASN A 45 8.55 14.07 4.14
CA ASN A 45 7.76 15.15 4.74
C ASN A 45 6.26 14.81 4.81
N ALA A 46 5.72 14.06 3.84
CA ALA A 46 4.34 13.58 3.90
C ALA A 46 4.16 12.58 5.05
N LEU A 47 5.11 11.63 5.23
CA LEU A 47 5.11 10.67 6.34
C LEU A 47 5.22 11.35 7.71
N ARG A 48 5.79 12.54 7.77
CA ARG A 48 5.99 13.34 8.98
C ARG A 48 5.09 14.57 9.09
N CYS A 49 4.07 14.66 8.24
CA CYS A 49 3.12 15.79 8.31
C CYS A 49 2.51 15.88 9.71
N GLU A 50 2.71 17.00 10.40
CA GLU A 50 2.31 17.17 11.80
C GLU A 50 0.81 16.94 11.98
N SER A 51 -0.04 17.52 11.12
CA SER A 51 -1.49 17.32 11.21
C SER A 51 -1.91 15.86 10.99
N LEU A 52 -1.17 15.10 10.19
CA LEU A 52 -1.39 13.68 10.01
C LEU A 52 -0.96 12.90 11.27
N LEU A 53 0.21 13.20 11.81
CA LEU A 53 0.71 12.57 13.03
C LEU A 53 -0.17 12.91 14.24
N ASP A 54 -0.75 14.12 14.33
CA ASP A 54 -1.72 14.49 15.37
C ASP A 54 -2.97 13.58 15.30
N ALA A 55 -3.48 13.34 14.09
CA ALA A 55 -4.61 12.44 13.91
C ALA A 55 -4.25 10.98 14.23
N VAL A 56 -3.08 10.50 13.79
CA VAL A 56 -2.54 9.16 14.11
C VAL A 56 -2.38 8.99 15.63
N GLU A 57 -1.85 10.01 16.34
CA GLU A 57 -1.67 10.01 17.79
C GLU A 57 -2.97 9.75 18.53
N THR A 58 -4.11 10.24 18.03
CA THR A 58 -5.41 10.00 18.67
C THR A 58 -5.83 8.54 18.65
N VAL A 59 -5.28 7.73 17.74
CA VAL A 59 -5.65 6.33 17.57
C VAL A 59 -4.64 5.37 18.21
N ILE A 60 -3.34 5.59 17.97
CA ILE A 60 -2.29 4.66 18.42
C ILE A 60 -1.37 5.21 19.52
N GLY A 61 -1.62 6.46 19.98
CA GLY A 61 -0.79 7.10 20.99
C GLY A 61 0.40 7.86 20.41
N ASN A 62 1.21 8.43 21.30
CA ASN A 62 2.24 9.43 20.98
C ASN A 62 3.64 8.86 20.70
N GLU A 63 3.76 7.54 20.61
CA GLU A 63 4.99 6.82 20.31
C GLU A 63 4.82 6.18 18.91
N ILE A 64 5.04 6.97 17.85
CA ILE A 64 4.66 6.63 16.48
C ILE A 64 5.88 6.21 15.67
N PHE A 65 5.84 4.99 15.15
CA PHE A 65 6.79 4.46 14.16
C PHE A 65 6.16 4.46 12.78
N SER A 66 6.86 5.03 11.79
CA SER A 66 6.51 4.90 10.38
C SER A 66 6.92 3.52 9.89
N ASN A 67 5.93 2.65 9.64
CA ASN A 67 6.16 1.30 9.15
C ASN A 67 6.78 1.35 7.75
N PRO A 68 7.67 0.42 7.37
CA PRO A 68 8.29 0.39 6.04
C PRO A 68 7.33 -0.01 4.89
N ILE A 69 6.14 -0.55 5.20
CA ILE A 69 5.14 -0.91 4.19
C ILE A 69 4.33 0.34 3.83
N GLN A 70 4.78 1.05 2.84
CA GLN A 70 4.23 2.33 2.42
C GLN A 70 4.03 2.31 0.90
N HIS A 71 2.92 2.88 0.42
CA HIS A 71 2.62 2.86 -1.01
C HIS A 71 2.16 4.22 -1.54
N VAL A 72 2.57 4.49 -2.76
CA VAL A 72 1.93 5.49 -3.62
C VAL A 72 1.14 4.74 -4.68
N ARG A 73 -0.14 4.99 -4.76
CA ARG A 73 -1.04 4.30 -5.68
C ARG A 73 -1.46 5.21 -6.82
N ILE A 74 -1.06 4.85 -8.03
CA ILE A 74 -1.53 5.49 -9.26
C ILE A 74 -2.53 4.57 -9.92
N LYS A 75 -3.71 5.10 -10.15
CA LYS A 75 -4.77 4.39 -10.85
C LYS A 75 -5.07 5.12 -12.15
N VAL A 76 -4.57 4.57 -13.25
CA VAL A 76 -4.84 5.07 -14.61
C VAL A 76 -6.24 4.64 -15.07
N PRO A 77 -6.84 5.33 -16.06
CA PRO A 77 -8.06 4.87 -16.69
C PRO A 77 -7.93 3.41 -17.16
N GLU A 78 -8.89 2.57 -16.81
CA GLU A 78 -8.81 1.13 -17.13
C GLU A 78 -8.76 0.86 -18.63
N SER A 79 -9.45 1.72 -19.42
CA SER A 79 -9.41 1.66 -20.89
C SER A 79 -8.02 1.91 -21.49
N GLU A 80 -7.17 2.66 -20.78
CA GLU A 80 -5.83 3.04 -21.20
C GLU A 80 -4.73 2.32 -20.42
N ALA A 81 -5.09 1.60 -19.36
CA ALA A 81 -4.12 0.94 -18.49
C ALA A 81 -3.31 -0.09 -19.28
N PRO A 82 -1.98 -0.11 -19.09
CA PRO A 82 -1.16 -1.14 -19.70
C PRO A 82 -1.60 -2.52 -19.20
N ARG A 83 -1.50 -3.48 -20.08
CA ARG A 83 -1.84 -4.88 -19.78
C ARG A 83 -0.56 -5.71 -19.78
N ASP A 84 -0.56 -6.79 -19.01
CA ASP A 84 0.50 -7.77 -19.07
C ASP A 84 0.34 -8.69 -20.28
N GLU A 85 1.24 -9.66 -20.44
CA GLU A 85 1.22 -10.65 -21.51
C GLU A 85 -0.05 -11.53 -21.53
N ASN A 86 -0.75 -11.65 -20.38
CA ASN A 86 -2.00 -12.37 -20.22
C ASN A 86 -3.24 -11.48 -20.45
N GLY A 87 -3.04 -10.19 -20.76
CA GLY A 87 -4.08 -9.20 -20.98
C GLY A 87 -4.72 -8.67 -19.71
N LEU A 88 -4.13 -8.92 -18.54
CA LEU A 88 -4.59 -8.38 -17.26
C LEU A 88 -4.15 -6.92 -17.12
N VAL A 89 -5.05 -6.09 -16.60
CA VAL A 89 -4.81 -4.67 -16.42
C VAL A 89 -3.76 -4.46 -15.33
N LYS A 90 -2.65 -3.82 -15.68
CA LYS A 90 -1.70 -3.30 -14.70
C LYS A 90 -2.29 -2.05 -14.04
N PHE A 91 -2.14 -1.91 -12.72
CA PHE A 91 -2.68 -0.76 -11.97
C PHE A 91 -4.22 -0.64 -11.99
N GLY A 92 -4.91 -1.75 -12.17
CA GLY A 92 -6.37 -1.84 -12.15
C GLY A 92 -6.99 -1.71 -10.75
N ALA A 93 -8.15 -2.31 -10.57
CA ALA A 93 -8.80 -2.42 -9.25
C ALA A 93 -7.88 -3.15 -8.26
N THR A 94 -7.84 -2.68 -7.02
CA THR A 94 -7.16 -3.42 -5.94
C THR A 94 -8.12 -4.48 -5.41
N PRO A 95 -7.76 -5.76 -5.39
CA PRO A 95 -8.63 -6.82 -4.90
C PRO A 95 -8.93 -6.67 -3.41
N TRP A 96 -9.94 -7.38 -2.93
CA TRP A 96 -10.29 -7.43 -1.52
C TRP A 96 -9.14 -8.00 -0.70
N HIS A 97 -8.73 -7.28 0.31
CA HIS A 97 -7.63 -7.67 1.21
C HIS A 97 -7.77 -7.03 2.59
N GLN A 98 -6.95 -7.51 3.49
CA GLN A 98 -6.65 -6.89 4.78
C GLN A 98 -5.14 -6.60 4.81
N ASP A 99 -4.73 -5.48 5.37
CA ASP A 99 -3.31 -5.12 5.43
C ASP A 99 -2.46 -6.13 6.21
N ALA A 100 -3.03 -6.74 7.26
CA ALA A 100 -2.39 -7.85 7.95
C ALA A 100 -2.13 -9.06 7.04
N GLY A 101 -2.98 -9.27 6.02
CA GLY A 101 -2.86 -10.41 5.11
C GLY A 101 -1.70 -10.31 4.14
N VAL A 102 -1.16 -9.12 3.90
CA VAL A 102 -0.04 -8.88 2.96
C VAL A 102 1.30 -8.66 3.66
N ALA A 103 1.33 -8.81 4.99
CA ALA A 103 2.53 -8.79 5.84
C ALA A 103 2.79 -10.16 6.46
N THR A 104 3.93 -10.35 7.10
CA THR A 104 4.23 -11.59 7.84
C THR A 104 3.37 -11.74 9.10
N LYS A 105 3.32 -12.94 9.70
CA LYS A 105 2.45 -13.24 10.86
C LYS A 105 2.78 -12.42 12.10
N GLU A 106 3.99 -11.92 12.21
CA GLU A 106 4.45 -11.10 13.35
C GLU A 106 3.58 -9.84 13.50
N VAL A 107 3.05 -9.30 12.41
CA VAL A 107 2.17 -8.11 12.44
C VAL A 107 0.82 -8.37 13.12
N ASP A 108 0.44 -9.62 13.37
CA ASP A 108 -0.84 -9.94 14.02
C ASP A 108 -0.93 -9.33 15.43
N ASN A 109 0.21 -9.14 16.09
CA ASN A 109 0.29 -8.50 17.41
C ASN A 109 0.57 -6.99 17.36
N THR A 110 0.73 -6.42 16.17
CA THR A 110 1.02 -5.00 15.99
C THR A 110 -0.27 -4.19 15.90
N ASN A 111 -0.34 -3.06 16.59
CA ASN A 111 -1.42 -2.10 16.42
C ASN A 111 -1.17 -1.19 15.20
N MET A 112 -1.15 -1.81 14.03
CA MET A 112 -0.89 -1.12 12.76
C MET A 112 -2.13 -0.35 12.31
N LEU A 113 -1.93 0.92 12.00
CA LEU A 113 -2.92 1.83 11.46
C LEU A 113 -2.54 2.23 10.03
N THR A 114 -3.44 1.99 9.09
CA THR A 114 -3.29 2.45 7.72
C THR A 114 -4.00 3.79 7.55
N VAL A 115 -3.35 4.74 6.90
CA VAL A 115 -3.90 6.04 6.55
C VAL A 115 -3.88 6.18 5.04
N TRP A 116 -5.05 6.11 4.45
CA TRP A 116 -5.24 6.31 3.02
C TRP A 116 -5.76 7.72 2.75
N PHE A 117 -5.14 8.46 1.84
CA PHE A 117 -5.63 9.75 1.41
C PHE A 117 -5.35 10.03 -0.07
N PRO A 118 -6.33 10.62 -0.78
CA PRO A 118 -6.17 10.97 -2.18
C PRO A 118 -5.47 12.33 -2.33
N LEU A 119 -4.65 12.48 -3.36
CA LEU A 119 -4.04 13.76 -3.74
C LEU A 119 -4.95 14.62 -4.63
N MET A 120 -6.10 14.09 -4.99
CA MET A 120 -7.20 14.71 -5.73
C MET A 120 -8.52 14.10 -5.26
N ASP A 121 -9.65 14.63 -5.66
CA ASP A 121 -10.93 14.00 -5.33
C ASP A 121 -10.97 12.55 -5.83
N ALA A 122 -11.32 11.64 -4.95
CA ALA A 122 -11.55 10.23 -5.26
C ALA A 122 -13.05 9.95 -5.28
N SER A 123 -13.55 9.50 -6.40
CA SER A 123 -14.95 9.13 -6.62
C SER A 123 -15.08 7.65 -6.97
N GLU A 124 -16.28 7.13 -7.01
CA GLU A 124 -16.53 5.78 -7.49
C GLU A 124 -16.06 5.62 -8.95
N GLU A 125 -16.26 6.64 -9.77
CA GLU A 125 -15.88 6.63 -11.18
C GLU A 125 -14.34 6.53 -11.38
N ASN A 126 -13.54 7.21 -10.53
CA ASN A 126 -12.07 7.16 -10.66
C ASN A 126 -11.40 6.17 -9.71
N GLY A 127 -12.20 5.31 -9.08
CA GLY A 127 -11.71 4.18 -8.30
C GLY A 127 -11.34 4.51 -6.86
N CYS A 128 -12.26 5.10 -6.09
CA CYS A 128 -12.12 5.25 -4.64
C CYS A 128 -12.02 3.90 -3.93
N LEU A 129 -11.71 3.92 -2.65
CA LEU A 129 -11.78 2.71 -1.83
C LEU A 129 -13.23 2.29 -1.59
N GLN A 130 -13.39 1.01 -1.30
CA GLN A 130 -14.57 0.46 -0.66
C GLN A 130 -14.15 -0.41 0.53
N VAL A 131 -14.99 -0.43 1.56
CA VAL A 131 -14.74 -1.13 2.81
C VAL A 131 -15.93 -1.99 3.19
N VAL A 132 -15.67 -3.11 3.85
CA VAL A 132 -16.74 -3.94 4.48
C VAL A 132 -16.94 -3.44 5.89
N LEU A 133 -18.12 -2.92 6.18
CA LEU A 133 -18.43 -2.34 7.48
C LEU A 133 -18.33 -3.39 8.60
N GLY A 134 -17.73 -3.01 9.73
CA GLY A 134 -17.56 -3.89 10.89
C GLY A 134 -16.46 -4.94 10.77
N SER A 135 -15.86 -5.14 9.60
CA SER A 135 -14.82 -6.18 9.38
C SER A 135 -13.56 -5.98 10.23
N HIS A 136 -13.29 -4.78 10.70
CA HIS A 136 -12.14 -4.43 11.53
C HIS A 136 -12.10 -5.16 12.89
N VAL A 137 -13.24 -5.62 13.41
CA VAL A 137 -13.31 -6.39 14.67
C VAL A 137 -13.14 -7.89 14.46
N GLY A 138 -13.16 -8.36 13.20
CA GLY A 138 -13.02 -9.75 12.83
C GLY A 138 -11.60 -10.31 12.97
N LYS A 139 -11.41 -11.51 12.45
CA LYS A 139 -10.11 -12.16 12.30
C LYS A 139 -9.43 -11.75 10.97
N VAL A 140 -8.14 -12.04 10.84
CA VAL A 140 -7.49 -12.03 9.52
C VAL A 140 -8.03 -13.20 8.72
N LEU A 141 -8.63 -12.90 7.56
CA LEU A 141 -9.18 -13.87 6.64
C LEU A 141 -8.07 -14.47 5.76
N THR A 142 -8.32 -15.65 5.20
CA THR A 142 -7.40 -16.27 4.24
C THR A 142 -7.29 -15.40 2.99
N HIS A 143 -6.06 -15.14 2.58
CA HIS A 143 -5.76 -14.48 1.31
C HIS A 143 -5.22 -15.52 0.35
N CYS A 144 -5.85 -15.64 -0.77
CA CYS A 144 -5.50 -16.59 -1.82
C CYS A 144 -4.69 -15.90 -2.91
N PRO A 145 -3.74 -16.62 -3.53
CA PRO A 145 -3.11 -16.15 -4.75
C PRO A 145 -4.17 -15.86 -5.81
N GLY A 146 -4.02 -14.75 -6.53
CA GLY A 146 -4.86 -14.47 -7.69
C GLY A 146 -4.55 -15.44 -8.85
N PHE A 147 -5.58 -15.92 -9.53
CA PHE A 147 -5.44 -16.72 -10.74
C PHE A 147 -5.89 -15.92 -11.96
N ASN A 148 -5.20 -16.09 -13.06
CA ASN A 148 -5.68 -15.62 -14.34
C ASN A 148 -6.96 -16.39 -14.73
N PRO A 149 -8.11 -15.74 -14.87
CA PRO A 149 -9.35 -16.43 -15.15
C PRO A 149 -9.38 -17.13 -16.53
N LYS A 150 -8.44 -16.79 -17.42
CA LYS A 150 -8.34 -17.39 -18.76
C LYS A 150 -7.40 -18.61 -18.81
N THR A 151 -6.31 -18.58 -18.05
CA THR A 151 -5.28 -19.62 -18.10
C THR A 151 -5.28 -20.51 -16.87
N GLY A 152 -5.91 -20.09 -15.76
CA GLY A 152 -5.83 -20.79 -14.48
C GLY A 152 -4.46 -20.67 -13.79
N GLU A 153 -3.55 -19.90 -14.35
CA GLU A 153 -2.20 -19.71 -13.80
C GLU A 153 -2.18 -18.67 -12.70
N LEU A 154 -1.27 -18.84 -11.75
CA LEU A 154 -1.08 -17.93 -10.65
C LEU A 154 -0.65 -16.54 -11.15
N VAL A 155 -1.39 -15.51 -10.80
CA VAL A 155 -1.05 -14.13 -11.15
C VAL A 155 0.00 -13.62 -10.17
N GLN A 156 1.26 -13.60 -10.57
CA GLN A 156 2.32 -13.01 -9.79
C GLN A 156 2.43 -11.51 -10.04
N GLY A 157 2.44 -10.72 -8.98
CA GLY A 157 2.96 -9.34 -9.02
C GLY A 157 1.98 -8.23 -9.35
N LEU A 158 0.68 -8.45 -9.48
CA LEU A 158 -0.26 -7.39 -9.86
C LEU A 158 -0.69 -6.45 -8.73
N ASN A 159 -0.66 -6.90 -7.50
CA ASN A 159 -0.86 -6.06 -6.30
C ASN A 159 -0.22 -6.79 -5.13
N ALA A 160 0.64 -6.18 -4.36
CA ALA A 160 1.18 -6.68 -3.09
C ALA A 160 1.28 -8.24 -2.99
N GLY A 161 1.78 -8.88 -4.05
CA GLY A 161 1.86 -10.33 -4.14
C GLY A 161 0.66 -11.03 -4.80
N GLY A 162 -0.29 -10.32 -5.40
CA GLY A 162 -1.46 -10.93 -6.06
C GLY A 162 -2.43 -11.62 -5.09
N LEU A 163 -2.33 -11.35 -3.79
CA LEU A 163 -3.17 -11.94 -2.76
C LEU A 163 -4.53 -11.24 -2.69
N GLN A 164 -5.59 -12.04 -2.57
CA GLN A 164 -6.96 -11.55 -2.42
C GLN A 164 -7.77 -12.42 -1.47
N ILE A 165 -8.72 -11.82 -0.78
CA ILE A 165 -9.69 -12.56 0.04
C ILE A 165 -10.81 -13.06 -0.88
N PRO A 166 -11.11 -14.36 -0.94
CA PRO A 166 -12.29 -14.86 -1.62
C PRO A 166 -13.57 -14.21 -1.08
N THR A 167 -14.46 -13.78 -1.97
CA THR A 167 -15.71 -13.11 -1.57
C THR A 167 -16.66 -14.01 -0.79
N THR A 168 -16.42 -15.31 -0.78
CA THR A 168 -17.15 -16.29 0.04
C THR A 168 -16.80 -16.23 1.53
N LEU A 169 -15.73 -15.50 1.91
CA LEU A 169 -15.26 -15.43 3.29
C LEU A 169 -15.78 -14.22 4.06
N PHE A 170 -16.51 -13.31 3.44
CA PHE A 170 -17.09 -12.14 4.07
C PHE A 170 -18.39 -11.71 3.36
N GLU A 171 -19.22 -10.92 4.05
CA GLU A 171 -20.47 -10.39 3.48
C GLU A 171 -20.15 -9.23 2.54
N SER A 172 -20.03 -9.51 1.24
CA SER A 172 -19.70 -8.49 0.23
C SER A 172 -20.81 -7.45 0.04
N ASP A 173 -22.06 -7.79 0.40
CA ASP A 173 -23.20 -6.86 0.35
C ASP A 173 -23.09 -5.74 1.39
N ASP A 174 -22.27 -5.92 2.43
CA ASP A 174 -21.93 -4.89 3.42
C ASP A 174 -20.82 -3.94 2.93
N ALA A 175 -20.38 -4.10 1.71
CA ALA A 175 -19.35 -3.24 1.12
C ALA A 175 -19.91 -1.85 0.81
N MET A 176 -19.20 -0.83 1.24
CA MET A 176 -19.55 0.56 1.01
C MET A 176 -18.39 1.29 0.32
N ALA A 177 -18.69 1.97 -0.80
CA ALA A 177 -17.75 2.90 -1.41
C ALA A 177 -17.51 4.11 -0.50
N VAL A 178 -16.26 4.57 -0.49
CA VAL A 178 -15.82 5.71 0.33
C VAL A 178 -15.26 6.81 -0.59
N PRO A 179 -16.11 7.56 -1.29
CA PRO A 179 -15.65 8.72 -2.04
C PRO A 179 -15.11 9.80 -1.09
N MET A 180 -14.01 10.43 -1.46
CA MET A 180 -13.28 11.35 -0.61
C MET A 180 -12.83 12.58 -1.40
N LYS A 181 -12.77 13.71 -0.73
CA LYS A 181 -12.20 14.95 -1.27
C LYS A 181 -10.70 14.98 -1.02
N LYS A 182 -9.99 15.72 -1.87
CA LYS A 182 -8.61 16.07 -1.59
C LYS A 182 -8.52 16.74 -0.22
N GLY A 183 -7.69 16.18 0.65
CA GLY A 183 -7.50 16.65 2.04
C GLY A 183 -8.21 15.79 3.09
N ASP A 184 -9.13 14.93 2.67
CA ASP A 184 -9.67 13.89 3.55
C ASP A 184 -8.66 12.77 3.75
N ALA A 185 -8.76 12.06 4.87
CA ALA A 185 -7.99 10.85 5.16
C ALA A 185 -8.87 9.76 5.76
N LEU A 186 -8.71 8.53 5.27
CA LEU A 186 -9.39 7.35 5.79
C LEU A 186 -8.41 6.55 6.65
N PHE A 187 -8.84 6.26 7.87
CA PHE A 187 -8.08 5.46 8.83
C PHE A 187 -8.63 4.03 8.85
N LEU A 188 -7.79 3.07 8.56
CA LEU A 188 -8.12 1.65 8.51
C LEU A 188 -7.27 0.90 9.53
N THR A 189 -7.90 -0.01 10.28
CA THR A 189 -7.11 -1.00 11.03
C THR A 189 -6.57 -2.05 10.08
N LYS A 190 -5.51 -2.74 10.47
CA LYS A 190 -4.91 -3.83 9.69
C LYS A 190 -5.88 -4.96 9.31
N LYS A 191 -7.05 -5.05 10.00
CA LYS A 191 -8.06 -6.08 9.78
C LYS A 191 -9.25 -5.61 8.94
N THR A 192 -9.34 -4.32 8.62
CA THR A 192 -10.43 -3.82 7.78
C THR A 192 -10.36 -4.46 6.40
N VAL A 193 -11.41 -5.18 6.01
CA VAL A 193 -11.53 -5.74 4.66
C VAL A 193 -11.86 -4.59 3.71
N HIS A 194 -10.99 -4.37 2.75
CA HIS A 194 -11.13 -3.26 1.81
C HIS A 194 -10.60 -3.60 0.43
N SER A 195 -10.99 -2.82 -0.53
CA SER A 195 -10.54 -2.91 -1.92
C SER A 195 -10.58 -1.53 -2.57
N ALA A 196 -10.23 -1.42 -3.83
CA ALA A 196 -10.42 -0.19 -4.59
C ALA A 196 -11.12 -0.46 -5.90
N LEU A 197 -12.13 0.35 -6.22
CA LEU A 197 -12.89 0.27 -7.46
C LEU A 197 -12.00 0.48 -8.69
N PRO A 198 -12.38 -0.02 -9.87
CA PRO A 198 -11.69 0.30 -11.12
C PRO A 198 -11.78 1.80 -11.41
N ASN A 199 -10.84 2.33 -12.17
CA ASN A 199 -10.92 3.70 -12.68
C ASN A 199 -11.54 3.68 -14.08
N ILE A 200 -12.82 3.97 -14.15
CA ILE A 200 -13.57 4.06 -15.43
C ILE A 200 -13.66 5.50 -15.96
N SER A 201 -13.01 6.46 -15.27
CA SER A 201 -12.92 7.85 -15.72
C SER A 201 -11.82 8.03 -16.77
N ASP A 202 -11.71 9.25 -17.28
CA ASP A 202 -10.67 9.68 -18.20
C ASP A 202 -9.43 10.30 -17.51
N LYS A 203 -9.35 10.22 -16.17
CA LYS A 203 -8.32 10.88 -15.36
C LYS A 203 -7.57 9.89 -14.49
N ILE A 204 -6.30 10.18 -14.24
CA ILE A 204 -5.52 9.41 -13.26
C ILE A 204 -5.96 9.79 -11.84
N ARG A 205 -6.15 8.79 -11.00
CA ARG A 205 -6.32 8.95 -9.55
C ARG A 205 -5.03 8.59 -8.84
N TRP A 206 -4.59 9.45 -7.94
CA TRP A 206 -3.36 9.28 -7.18
C TRP A 206 -3.63 9.39 -5.67
N SER A 207 -3.09 8.45 -4.89
CA SER A 207 -3.26 8.39 -3.44
C SER A 207 -2.02 7.89 -2.75
N PHE A 208 -1.91 8.21 -1.48
CA PHE A 208 -1.01 7.57 -0.54
C PHE A 208 -1.74 6.52 0.30
N ASP A 209 -1.01 5.50 0.68
CA ASP A 209 -1.41 4.39 1.53
C ASP A 209 -0.26 4.20 2.54
N LEU A 210 -0.36 4.94 3.66
CA LEU A 210 0.69 5.06 4.66
C LEU A 210 0.35 4.23 5.89
N ARG A 211 1.37 3.63 6.53
CA ARG A 211 1.19 2.81 7.71
C ARG A 211 2.00 3.31 8.88
N TYR A 212 1.36 3.35 10.04
CA TYR A 212 1.96 3.71 11.32
C TYR A 212 1.64 2.67 12.38
N GLN A 213 2.50 2.58 13.39
CA GLN A 213 2.34 1.67 14.52
C GLN A 213 3.02 2.22 15.78
N PRO A 214 2.74 1.70 16.97
CA PRO A 214 3.53 2.00 18.15
C PRO A 214 4.99 1.58 17.98
N ILE A 215 5.91 2.36 18.56
CA ILE A 215 7.34 2.05 18.57
C ILE A 215 7.59 0.70 19.26
N GLY A 216 8.43 -0.12 18.66
CA GLY A 216 8.86 -1.41 19.23
C GLY A 216 7.97 -2.60 18.90
N GLU A 217 6.84 -2.38 18.21
CA GLU A 217 6.02 -3.48 17.68
C GLU A 217 6.59 -3.99 16.34
N PRO A 218 6.41 -5.30 16.00
CA PRO A 218 6.88 -5.88 14.74
C PRO A 218 6.32 -5.15 13.51
N THR A 219 7.15 -4.94 12.50
CA THR A 219 6.72 -4.23 11.27
C THR A 219 6.03 -5.15 10.26
N GLY A 220 6.26 -6.46 10.34
CA GLY A 220 5.89 -7.41 9.31
C GLY A 220 6.74 -7.30 8.03
N ARG A 221 7.81 -6.52 8.07
CA ARG A 221 8.81 -6.30 7.01
C ARG A 221 10.13 -5.84 7.61
N ASP A 222 10.68 -6.60 8.55
CA ASP A 222 11.84 -6.19 9.36
C ASP A 222 13.11 -5.96 8.55
N ILE A 223 13.18 -6.49 7.32
CA ILE A 223 14.29 -6.23 6.41
C ILE A 223 14.24 -4.83 5.77
N PHE A 224 13.11 -4.15 5.84
CA PHE A 224 12.94 -2.81 5.28
C PHE A 224 12.99 -1.75 6.38
N PRO A 225 13.55 -0.56 6.08
CA PRO A 225 13.74 0.47 7.07
C PRO A 225 12.46 1.26 7.34
N GLY A 226 11.97 1.17 8.57
CA GLY A 226 11.05 2.15 9.13
C GLY A 226 11.81 3.19 9.96
N PHE A 227 11.10 4.16 10.54
CA PHE A 227 11.72 5.17 11.38
C PHE A 227 10.75 5.71 12.45
N VAL A 228 11.30 6.26 13.53
CA VAL A 228 10.50 6.94 14.56
C VAL A 228 10.03 8.28 13.99
N ALA A 229 8.72 8.39 13.75
CA ALA A 229 8.09 9.59 13.21
C ALA A 229 7.76 10.61 14.31
N ARG A 230 7.37 10.11 15.49
CA ARG A 230 7.09 10.93 16.68
C ARG A 230 7.34 10.10 17.94
N SER A 231 7.99 10.70 18.94
CA SER A 231 8.11 10.15 20.29
C SER A 231 8.09 11.30 21.29
N LYS A 232 7.20 11.22 22.28
CA LYS A 232 7.21 12.14 23.42
C LYS A 232 8.14 11.64 24.53
N LYS A 233 8.36 10.32 24.58
CA LYS A 233 9.21 9.70 25.57
C LYS A 233 10.69 9.89 25.26
N ASN A 234 11.07 9.71 23.98
CA ASN A 234 12.45 9.84 23.52
C ASN A 234 12.48 10.73 22.26
N PRO A 235 12.34 12.05 22.39
CA PRO A 235 12.32 12.96 21.24
C PRO A 235 13.62 12.92 20.39
N GLU A 236 14.74 12.51 20.97
CA GLU A 236 16.03 12.34 20.30
C GLU A 236 16.06 11.19 19.29
N ASP A 237 15.17 10.19 19.42
CA ASP A 237 15.07 9.08 18.48
C ASP A 237 14.30 9.44 17.20
N VAL A 238 13.61 10.60 17.20
CA VAL A 238 12.80 11.02 16.05
C VAL A 238 13.67 11.37 14.87
N LEU A 239 13.42 10.73 13.74
CA LEU A 239 14.15 11.02 12.51
C LEU A 239 13.60 12.29 11.84
N TYR A 240 14.48 13.27 11.63
CA TYR A 240 14.15 14.56 10.99
C TYR A 240 14.81 14.74 9.61
N ASP A 241 15.88 14.01 9.33
CA ASP A 241 16.66 14.19 8.11
C ASP A 241 16.20 13.20 7.02
N PRO A 242 15.61 13.69 5.91
CA PRO A 242 15.21 12.85 4.80
C PRO A 242 16.38 12.16 4.10
N GLN A 243 17.60 12.70 4.22
CA GLN A 243 18.78 12.08 3.61
C GLN A 243 19.16 10.79 4.36
N ILE A 244 19.07 10.79 5.70
CA ILE A 244 19.30 9.57 6.50
C ILE A 244 18.29 8.48 6.11
N TRP A 245 17.00 8.85 5.96
CA TRP A 245 15.99 7.90 5.52
C TRP A 245 16.26 7.35 4.12
N HIS A 246 16.67 8.22 3.19
CA HIS A 246 17.08 7.80 1.84
C HIS A 246 18.25 6.81 1.89
N ASP A 247 19.27 7.11 2.69
CA ASP A 247 20.46 6.27 2.82
C ASP A 247 20.12 4.90 3.45
N MET A 248 19.21 4.85 4.42
CA MET A 248 18.69 3.59 4.97
C MET A 248 18.08 2.70 3.87
N TRP A 249 17.26 3.25 2.97
CA TRP A 249 16.69 2.51 1.84
C TRP A 249 17.76 2.06 0.84
N LYS A 250 18.71 2.94 0.56
CA LYS A 250 19.85 2.62 -0.33
C LYS A 250 20.69 1.48 0.22
N ASP A 251 21.05 1.53 1.49
CA ASP A 251 21.85 0.49 2.14
C ASP A 251 21.08 -0.84 2.19
N THR A 252 19.80 -0.80 2.47
CA THR A 252 18.92 -1.98 2.43
C THR A 252 18.91 -2.60 1.03
N ARG A 253 18.70 -1.80 -0.02
CA ARG A 253 18.77 -2.27 -1.42
C ARG A 253 20.13 -2.93 -1.73
N ASP A 254 21.21 -2.23 -1.40
CA ASP A 254 22.57 -2.66 -1.76
C ASP A 254 23.00 -3.93 -0.99
N ASN A 255 22.42 -4.18 0.18
CA ASN A 255 22.62 -5.40 0.94
C ASN A 255 21.77 -6.54 0.40
N LEU A 256 20.46 -6.33 0.21
CA LEU A 256 19.56 -7.36 -0.32
C LEU A 256 19.91 -7.81 -1.75
N ALA A 257 20.52 -6.92 -2.56
CA ALA A 257 21.00 -7.28 -3.88
C ALA A 257 22.15 -8.31 -3.88
N LYS A 258 22.80 -8.55 -2.74
CA LYS A 258 23.90 -9.50 -2.56
C LYS A 258 23.44 -10.84 -1.99
N GLU A 259 22.20 -10.92 -1.50
CA GLU A 259 21.68 -12.07 -0.76
C GLU A 259 20.63 -12.82 -1.60
N GLU A 260 20.42 -14.09 -1.26
CA GLU A 260 19.27 -14.83 -1.76
C GLU A 260 17.99 -14.26 -1.15
N GLN A 261 17.03 -13.92 -2.01
CA GLN A 261 15.82 -13.21 -1.61
C GLN A 261 14.62 -14.14 -1.67
N PHE A 262 13.85 -14.13 -0.59
CA PHE A 262 12.61 -14.89 -0.47
C PHE A 262 11.42 -13.93 -0.46
N ALA A 263 10.35 -14.29 -1.16
CA ALA A 263 9.11 -13.53 -1.11
C ALA A 263 8.50 -13.61 0.30
N PHE A 264 8.09 -12.45 0.83
CA PHE A 264 7.38 -12.39 2.11
C PHE A 264 5.93 -12.82 1.87
N ASN A 265 5.61 -14.03 2.21
CA ASN A 265 4.25 -14.53 2.14
C ASN A 265 3.92 -15.31 3.41
N ARG A 266 2.79 -14.99 4.05
CA ARG A 266 2.26 -15.74 5.18
C ARG A 266 1.32 -16.87 4.79
N TRP A 267 0.95 -16.95 3.51
CA TRP A 267 -0.02 -17.88 2.95
C TRP A 267 0.68 -18.89 2.04
N ASP A 268 0.35 -20.17 2.21
CA ASP A 268 0.87 -21.26 1.39
C ASP A 268 -0.02 -21.56 0.16
N GLY A 269 -1.23 -21.01 0.12
CA GLY A 269 -2.20 -21.28 -0.94
C GLY A 269 -2.93 -22.62 -0.81
N GLU A 270 -2.64 -23.40 0.23
CA GLU A 270 -3.24 -24.74 0.46
C GLU A 270 -4.57 -24.69 1.23
N ASP A 271 -4.98 -23.49 1.66
CA ASP A 271 -6.27 -23.31 2.36
C ASP A 271 -7.42 -23.72 1.43
N PRO A 272 -8.38 -24.55 1.88
CA PRO A 272 -9.54 -24.96 1.10
C PRO A 272 -10.37 -23.79 0.54
N ALA A 273 -10.29 -22.61 1.16
CA ALA A 273 -10.93 -21.40 0.66
C ALA A 273 -10.30 -20.86 -0.64
N CYS A 274 -9.12 -21.38 -1.01
CA CYS A 274 -8.39 -21.01 -2.23
C CYS A 274 -8.65 -21.98 -3.41
N ALA A 275 -9.47 -22.98 -3.22
CA ALA A 275 -9.76 -24.03 -4.22
C ALA A 275 -10.89 -23.61 -5.18
#